data_47186ffc3dd61dc4b431e95a896c4222
#
_entry.id   47186ffc3dd61dc4b431e95a896c4222
#
_cell.length_a   1.000
_cell.length_b   1.000
_cell.length_c   1.000
_cell.angle_alpha   90.00
_cell.angle_beta   90.00
_cell.angle_gamma   90.00
#
_symmetry.space_group_name_H-M   'P 1'
#
loop_
_entity.id
_entity.type
_entity.pdbx_description
1 polymer ?
#
loop_
_entity_poly.entity_id
_entity_poly.type
_entity_poly.pdbx_seq_one_letter_code
_entity_poly.pdbx_strand_id
1 'polypeptide(L)'
;MTLKYAIRPIALVFGALCSSMTLAAGVEEGLPEYTRTSGVSGNFSSVGSDTLANLMTLWAEEFKRFYPNVNIQIQAAGSSTAPPALTEGTANMGPMSREMKDNEIEAFENKFGYKPTAIPVAIDALAVFVHKDNPLAGMSLPQVDAVFSSTLKCGHNEIVNNWGQVGLTGPWQRRDVQIFGRNSVSGTYGYFKETALCTGDYKNSVNEQPGSASVVQSVSTSVNGIGYSGLGYTTSSVRALPLAKEEGGEYYEATAENAISGHYPLARFLLVYVNKEPNKPLAPLEREFIKLVLSKAGQDVVLKDGYIPLPARV
;
A
#
# COMPACT_ATOMS: atom_id res chain seq x y z
N MET A 1 1.64 -23.68 -80.94
CA MET A 1 2.60 -23.40 -79.89
C MET A 1 1.93 -22.38 -78.96
N THR A 2 1.20 -22.89 -77.98
CA THR A 2 0.32 -22.05 -77.07
C THR A 2 0.91 -22.10 -75.67
N LEU A 3 1.40 -20.93 -75.25
CA LEU A 3 1.97 -20.70 -73.93
C LEU A 3 0.86 -20.47 -72.89
N LYS A 4 0.74 -21.37 -71.90
CA LYS A 4 -0.20 -21.24 -70.78
C LYS A 4 0.51 -20.53 -69.63
N TYR A 5 0.05 -19.33 -69.30
CA TYR A 5 0.43 -18.64 -68.08
C TYR A 5 -0.37 -19.16 -66.88
N ALA A 6 0.32 -19.73 -65.89
CA ALA A 6 -0.30 -20.13 -64.63
C ALA A 6 -0.24 -18.96 -63.63
N ILE A 7 -1.43 -18.47 -63.23
CA ILE A 7 -1.57 -17.45 -62.19
C ILE A 7 -1.56 -18.16 -60.84
N ARG A 8 -0.59 -17.84 -60.00
CA ARG A 8 -0.54 -18.27 -58.59
C ARG A 8 -1.33 -17.24 -57.72
N PRO A 9 -2.20 -17.67 -56.80
CA PRO A 9 -2.84 -16.75 -55.87
C PRO A 9 -1.87 -16.40 -54.75
N ILE A 10 -1.69 -15.08 -54.51
CA ILE A 10 -0.97 -14.52 -53.36
C ILE A 10 -1.99 -14.55 -52.21
N ALA A 11 -1.73 -15.39 -51.20
CA ALA A 11 -2.47 -15.37 -49.93
C ALA A 11 -1.95 -14.19 -49.09
N LEU A 12 -2.80 -13.16 -48.93
CA LEU A 12 -2.60 -12.11 -47.97
C LEU A 12 -2.87 -12.67 -46.56
N VAL A 13 -1.79 -12.85 -45.79
CA VAL A 13 -1.87 -13.12 -44.36
C VAL A 13 -2.13 -11.80 -43.66
N PHE A 14 -3.38 -11.59 -43.25
CA PHE A 14 -3.73 -10.51 -42.29
C PHE A 14 -3.20 -10.93 -40.91
N GLY A 15 -2.04 -10.43 -40.55
CA GLY A 15 -1.55 -10.48 -39.17
C GLY A 15 -2.39 -9.56 -38.30
N ALA A 16 -3.28 -10.12 -37.49
CA ALA A 16 -3.94 -9.38 -36.43
C ALA A 16 -2.87 -9.00 -35.40
N LEU A 17 -2.40 -7.75 -35.42
CA LEU A 17 -1.69 -7.15 -34.30
C LEU A 17 -2.72 -7.00 -33.15
N CYS A 18 -2.75 -7.96 -32.23
CA CYS A 18 -3.30 -7.72 -30.91
C CYS A 18 -2.34 -6.75 -30.20
N SER A 19 -2.62 -5.45 -30.32
CA SER A 19 -2.07 -4.45 -29.41
C SER A 19 -2.63 -4.75 -28.05
N SER A 20 -1.86 -5.40 -27.19
CA SER A 20 -2.08 -5.41 -25.75
C SER A 20 -1.98 -3.96 -25.29
N MET A 21 -3.13 -3.28 -25.17
CA MET A 21 -3.23 -2.04 -24.42
C MET A 21 -2.90 -2.40 -22.97
N THR A 22 -1.67 -2.15 -22.53
CA THR A 22 -1.37 -1.97 -21.12
C THR A 22 -2.23 -0.80 -20.67
N LEU A 23 -3.36 -1.09 -19.99
CA LEU A 23 -4.07 -0.06 -19.23
C LEU A 23 -3.06 0.43 -18.18
N ALA A 24 -2.45 1.60 -18.44
CA ALA A 24 -1.88 2.38 -17.36
C ALA A 24 -3.01 2.58 -16.36
N ALA A 25 -2.80 2.16 -15.09
CA ALA A 25 -3.78 2.35 -14.04
C ALA A 25 -4.04 3.86 -13.90
N GLY A 26 -5.08 4.33 -14.55
CA GLY A 26 -5.60 5.68 -14.44
C GLY A 26 -6.74 5.70 -13.42
N VAL A 27 -7.13 6.90 -13.01
CA VAL A 27 -8.34 7.08 -12.22
C VAL A 27 -9.55 6.73 -13.09
N GLU A 28 -10.45 5.88 -12.59
CA GLU A 28 -11.64 5.47 -13.35
C GLU A 28 -12.56 6.67 -13.64
N GLU A 29 -13.08 6.75 -14.86
CA GLU A 29 -14.00 7.82 -15.30
C GLU A 29 -15.34 7.83 -14.55
N GLY A 30 -15.73 6.70 -13.92
CA GLY A 30 -16.96 6.56 -13.16
C GLY A 30 -16.94 7.22 -11.77
N LEU A 31 -15.82 7.74 -11.32
CA LEU A 31 -15.73 8.43 -10.03
C LEU A 31 -16.39 9.82 -10.09
N PRO A 32 -17.07 10.24 -9.00
CA PRO A 32 -17.74 11.53 -8.97
C PRO A 32 -16.74 12.70 -8.99
N GLU A 33 -17.09 13.76 -9.71
CA GLU A 33 -16.37 15.02 -9.63
C GLU A 33 -16.65 15.71 -8.27
N TYR A 34 -15.64 16.33 -7.67
CA TYR A 34 -15.84 17.08 -6.44
C TYR A 34 -16.47 18.45 -6.73
N THR A 35 -17.58 18.74 -6.07
CA THR A 35 -18.23 20.04 -6.15
C THR A 35 -18.25 20.70 -4.78
N ARG A 36 -17.70 21.91 -4.71
CA ARG A 36 -17.65 22.72 -3.48
C ARG A 36 -19.05 23.03 -2.93
N THR A 37 -19.18 22.91 -1.61
CA THR A 37 -20.39 23.29 -0.84
C THR A 37 -20.09 24.52 0.02
N SER A 38 -21.06 25.37 0.26
CA SER A 38 -20.94 26.52 1.20
C SER A 38 -20.98 26.07 2.67
N GLY A 39 -20.46 26.92 3.57
CA GLY A 39 -20.57 26.70 5.01
C GLY A 39 -19.57 25.70 5.60
N VAL A 40 -18.49 25.42 4.90
CA VAL A 40 -17.39 24.54 5.38
C VAL A 40 -16.25 25.39 5.90
N SER A 41 -15.98 25.30 7.18
CA SER A 41 -14.91 26.02 7.89
C SER A 41 -14.60 25.31 9.21
N GLY A 42 -13.50 25.67 9.85
CA GLY A 42 -13.12 25.19 11.18
C GLY A 42 -11.80 24.46 11.22
N ASN A 43 -11.58 23.77 12.33
CA ASN A 43 -10.37 22.99 12.58
C ASN A 43 -10.69 21.50 12.49
N PHE A 44 -9.72 20.74 12.01
CA PHE A 44 -9.85 19.33 11.76
C PHE A 44 -8.50 18.67 12.05
N SER A 45 -8.49 17.59 12.82
CA SER A 45 -7.29 16.88 13.20
C SER A 45 -7.33 15.43 12.67
N SER A 46 -6.21 15.00 12.15
CA SER A 46 -5.95 13.64 11.68
C SER A 46 -4.78 13.07 12.48
N VAL A 47 -5.00 11.92 13.13
CA VAL A 47 -3.97 11.21 13.90
C VAL A 47 -3.94 9.75 13.48
N GLY A 48 -2.79 9.25 13.05
CA GLY A 48 -2.69 7.84 12.65
C GLY A 48 -1.48 7.48 11.82
N SER A 49 -1.71 6.72 10.77
CA SER A 49 -0.70 6.03 9.98
C SER A 49 0.30 6.97 9.29
N ASP A 50 1.59 6.68 9.47
CA ASP A 50 2.68 7.27 8.69
C ASP A 50 2.62 6.86 7.20
N THR A 51 2.12 5.66 6.90
CA THR A 51 1.94 5.21 5.50
C THR A 51 1.08 6.16 4.68
N LEU A 52 0.05 6.76 5.31
CA LEU A 52 -0.83 7.75 4.67
C LEU A 52 -0.38 9.20 4.87
N ALA A 53 0.79 9.46 5.45
CA ALA A 53 1.22 10.82 5.78
C ALA A 53 1.23 11.75 4.57
N ASN A 54 1.82 11.32 3.45
CA ASN A 54 1.86 12.10 2.21
C ASN A 54 0.45 12.28 1.63
N LEU A 55 -0.34 11.21 1.54
CA LEU A 55 -1.72 11.28 1.04
C LEU A 55 -2.56 12.27 1.84
N MET A 56 -2.55 12.18 3.16
CA MET A 56 -3.29 13.09 4.03
C MET A 56 -2.85 14.55 3.84
N THR A 57 -1.56 14.78 3.66
CA THR A 57 -1.00 16.12 3.41
C THR A 57 -1.45 16.66 2.05
N LEU A 58 -1.34 15.86 1.01
CA LEU A 58 -1.73 16.25 -0.36
C LEU A 58 -3.25 16.49 -0.47
N TRP A 59 -4.07 15.64 0.16
CA TRP A 59 -5.52 15.86 0.24
C TRP A 59 -5.87 17.12 1.03
N ALA A 60 -5.15 17.41 2.12
CA ALA A 60 -5.34 18.63 2.89
C ALA A 60 -4.99 19.88 2.08
N GLU A 61 -3.92 19.83 1.30
CA GLU A 61 -3.53 20.90 0.38
C GLU A 61 -4.58 21.13 -0.72
N GLU A 62 -5.07 20.04 -1.33
CA GLU A 62 -6.12 20.11 -2.33
C GLU A 62 -7.43 20.65 -1.73
N PHE A 63 -7.80 20.19 -0.53
CA PHE A 63 -8.98 20.66 0.18
C PHE A 63 -8.93 22.17 0.52
N LYS A 64 -7.75 22.67 0.89
CA LYS A 64 -7.54 24.10 1.17
C LYS A 64 -7.72 24.98 -0.06
N ARG A 65 -7.57 24.47 -1.27
CA ARG A 65 -7.88 25.24 -2.51
C ARG A 65 -9.37 25.55 -2.61
N PHE A 66 -10.23 24.64 -2.13
CA PHE A 66 -11.69 24.86 -2.05
C PHE A 66 -12.09 25.63 -0.81
N TYR A 67 -11.39 25.42 0.32
CA TYR A 67 -11.74 25.96 1.65
C TYR A 67 -10.52 26.59 2.34
N PRO A 68 -10.09 27.81 1.92
CA PRO A 68 -8.87 28.43 2.45
C PRO A 68 -8.84 28.68 3.96
N ASN A 69 -10.03 28.79 4.58
CA ASN A 69 -10.17 29.07 6.00
C ASN A 69 -10.23 27.82 6.90
N VAL A 70 -10.08 26.63 6.31
CA VAL A 70 -10.01 25.39 7.08
C VAL A 70 -8.58 25.15 7.55
N ASN A 71 -8.42 24.83 8.84
CA ASN A 71 -7.15 24.43 9.41
C ASN A 71 -7.12 22.92 9.62
N ILE A 72 -6.20 22.22 8.95
CA ILE A 72 -6.02 20.77 9.06
C ILE A 72 -4.69 20.50 9.74
N GLN A 73 -4.73 19.72 10.83
CA GLN A 73 -3.55 19.25 11.55
C GLN A 73 -3.38 17.76 11.31
N ILE A 74 -2.18 17.34 10.92
CA ILE A 74 -1.87 15.96 10.61
C ILE A 74 -0.75 15.50 11.52
N GLN A 75 -1.00 14.40 12.26
CA GLN A 75 -0.02 13.71 13.08
C GLN A 75 0.10 12.26 12.61
N ALA A 76 1.21 11.94 11.97
CA ALA A 76 1.46 10.65 11.37
C ALA A 76 2.41 9.80 12.24
N ALA A 77 1.93 9.36 13.40
CA ALA A 77 2.72 8.66 14.41
C ALA A 77 2.60 7.13 14.38
N GLY A 78 1.77 6.60 13.48
CA GLY A 78 1.51 5.16 13.31
C GLY A 78 0.05 4.81 13.54
N SER A 79 -0.44 3.75 12.88
CA SER A 79 -1.86 3.36 12.92
C SER A 79 -2.39 3.12 14.33
N SER A 80 -1.57 2.65 15.25
CA SER A 80 -2.00 2.37 16.63
C SER A 80 -2.33 3.64 17.43
N THR A 81 -2.03 4.83 16.92
CA THR A 81 -2.40 6.10 17.56
C THR A 81 -3.80 6.59 17.16
N ALA A 82 -4.36 6.07 16.06
CA ALA A 82 -5.68 6.46 15.56
C ALA A 82 -6.83 6.03 16.46
N PRO A 83 -6.94 4.75 16.91
CA PRO A 83 -8.07 4.32 17.74
C PRO A 83 -8.24 5.10 19.04
N PRO A 84 -7.20 5.30 19.88
CA PRO A 84 -7.34 6.10 21.08
C PRO A 84 -7.66 7.57 20.79
N ALA A 85 -7.07 8.17 19.75
CA ALA A 85 -7.36 9.57 19.40
C ALA A 85 -8.81 9.77 18.95
N LEU A 86 -9.37 8.84 18.17
CA LEU A 86 -10.79 8.85 17.79
C LEU A 86 -11.70 8.62 19.02
N THR A 87 -11.35 7.67 19.87
CA THR A 87 -12.11 7.33 21.07
C THR A 87 -12.11 8.50 22.07
N GLU A 88 -10.98 9.18 22.25
CA GLU A 88 -10.90 10.36 23.14
C GLU A 88 -11.43 11.66 22.50
N GLY A 89 -11.73 11.63 21.20
CA GLY A 89 -12.23 12.81 20.48
C GLY A 89 -11.15 13.87 20.21
N THR A 90 -9.88 13.49 20.29
CA THR A 90 -8.73 14.37 19.98
C THR A 90 -8.40 14.37 18.49
N ALA A 91 -8.95 13.44 17.72
CA ALA A 91 -8.87 13.40 16.26
C ALA A 91 -10.26 13.24 15.64
N ASN A 92 -10.47 13.90 14.51
CA ASN A 92 -11.67 13.76 13.68
C ASN A 92 -11.54 12.55 12.73
N MET A 93 -10.31 12.28 12.27
CA MET A 93 -10.00 11.18 11.37
C MET A 93 -8.81 10.37 11.87
N GLY A 94 -8.91 9.06 11.69
CA GLY A 94 -7.87 8.09 12.00
C GLY A 94 -7.41 7.34 10.76
N PRO A 95 -6.41 7.85 9.99
CA PRO A 95 -5.84 7.09 8.90
C PRO A 95 -5.10 5.86 9.42
N MET A 96 -5.35 4.71 8.82
CA MET A 96 -4.76 3.43 9.22
C MET A 96 -4.33 2.61 8.00
N SER A 97 -3.22 1.94 8.14
CA SER A 97 -2.67 1.00 7.13
C SER A 97 -2.86 -0.47 7.52
N ARG A 98 -3.77 -0.73 8.41
CA ARG A 98 -4.37 -2.00 8.81
C ARG A 98 -5.77 -1.76 9.32
N GLU A 99 -6.56 -2.79 9.44
CA GLU A 99 -7.83 -2.70 10.17
C GLU A 99 -7.60 -2.45 11.67
N MET A 100 -8.58 -1.84 12.33
CA MET A 100 -8.61 -1.78 13.80
C MET A 100 -8.68 -3.21 14.36
N LYS A 101 -7.95 -3.44 15.45
CA LYS A 101 -8.03 -4.69 16.20
C LYS A 101 -9.34 -4.76 16.99
N ASP A 102 -9.78 -5.97 17.33
CA ASP A 102 -11.03 -6.17 18.08
C ASP A 102 -11.08 -5.37 19.37
N ASN A 103 -9.99 -5.34 20.14
CA ASN A 103 -9.91 -4.56 21.36
C ASN A 103 -9.95 -3.03 21.14
N GLU A 104 -9.46 -2.54 19.99
CA GLU A 104 -9.56 -1.12 19.62
C GLU A 104 -10.99 -0.74 19.23
N ILE A 105 -11.69 -1.63 18.51
CA ILE A 105 -13.11 -1.49 18.15
C ILE A 105 -13.98 -1.54 19.43
N GLU A 106 -13.72 -2.51 20.31
CA GLU A 106 -14.44 -2.67 21.58
C GLU A 106 -14.31 -1.44 22.48
N ALA A 107 -13.11 -0.88 22.60
CA ALA A 107 -12.89 0.35 23.37
C ALA A 107 -13.70 1.54 22.84
N PHE A 108 -13.79 1.68 21.53
CA PHE A 108 -14.59 2.71 20.87
C PHE A 108 -16.10 2.44 21.08
N GLU A 109 -16.55 1.21 20.87
CA GLU A 109 -17.94 0.80 21.02
C GLU A 109 -18.44 0.95 22.46
N ASN A 110 -17.60 0.64 23.45
CA ASN A 110 -17.92 0.84 24.88
C ASN A 110 -18.15 2.32 25.23
N LYS A 111 -17.46 3.25 24.55
CA LYS A 111 -17.61 4.69 24.77
C LYS A 111 -18.82 5.28 24.06
N PHE A 112 -19.07 4.88 22.81
CA PHE A 112 -20.06 5.53 21.95
C PHE A 112 -21.34 4.72 21.74
N GLY A 113 -21.36 3.42 22.05
CA GLY A 113 -22.49 2.51 21.81
C GLY A 113 -22.63 2.03 20.36
N TYR A 114 -21.65 2.31 19.50
CA TYR A 114 -21.57 1.87 18.10
C TYR A 114 -20.11 1.76 17.65
N LYS A 115 -19.88 1.01 16.58
CA LYS A 115 -18.53 0.80 16.03
C LYS A 115 -18.03 1.99 15.21
N PRO A 116 -16.71 2.23 15.14
CA PRO A 116 -16.14 3.22 14.25
C PRO A 116 -16.38 2.81 12.79
N THR A 117 -16.49 3.79 11.89
CA THR A 117 -16.67 3.53 10.47
C THR A 117 -15.32 3.55 9.74
N ALA A 118 -14.96 2.44 9.10
CA ALA A 118 -13.81 2.34 8.21
C ALA A 118 -14.20 2.76 6.81
N ILE A 119 -13.42 3.65 6.20
CA ILE A 119 -13.60 4.12 4.82
C ILE A 119 -12.35 3.76 4.04
N PRO A 120 -12.41 2.85 3.06
CA PRO A 120 -11.31 2.65 2.12
C PRO A 120 -11.04 3.94 1.34
N VAL A 121 -9.77 4.32 1.23
CA VAL A 121 -9.38 5.58 0.56
C VAL A 121 -8.35 5.39 -0.54
N ALA A 122 -7.62 4.28 -0.52
CA ALA A 122 -6.64 3.89 -1.54
C ALA A 122 -6.33 2.40 -1.40
N ILE A 123 -5.67 1.83 -2.42
CA ILE A 123 -5.09 0.49 -2.36
C ILE A 123 -3.56 0.63 -2.35
N ASP A 124 -2.91 -0.14 -1.48
CA ASP A 124 -1.47 -0.27 -1.40
C ASP A 124 -1.05 -1.70 -1.76
N ALA A 125 -0.16 -1.84 -2.73
CA ALA A 125 0.59 -3.07 -2.94
C ALA A 125 1.84 -2.98 -2.05
N LEU A 126 1.72 -3.38 -0.76
CA LEU A 126 2.83 -3.29 0.18
C LEU A 126 4.07 -3.98 -0.38
N ALA A 127 5.11 -3.20 -0.65
CA ALA A 127 6.29 -3.70 -1.35
C ALA A 127 7.35 -4.23 -0.38
N VAL A 128 7.97 -5.34 -0.78
CA VAL A 128 9.25 -5.79 -0.21
C VAL A 128 10.34 -5.22 -1.10
N PHE A 129 11.06 -4.22 -0.58
CA PHE A 129 12.09 -3.51 -1.30
C PHE A 129 13.46 -4.12 -1.07
N VAL A 130 14.26 -4.16 -2.13
CA VAL A 130 15.69 -4.41 -2.09
C VAL A 130 16.43 -3.25 -2.76
N HIS A 131 17.74 -3.15 -2.52
CA HIS A 131 18.59 -2.21 -3.24
C HIS A 131 18.45 -2.42 -4.76
N LYS A 132 18.49 -1.36 -5.56
CA LYS A 132 18.29 -1.42 -7.02
C LYS A 132 19.24 -2.40 -7.73
N ASP A 133 20.45 -2.62 -7.20
CA ASP A 133 21.48 -3.50 -7.76
C ASP A 133 21.38 -4.96 -7.25
N ASN A 134 20.42 -5.28 -6.38
CA ASN A 134 20.19 -6.67 -5.95
C ASN A 134 19.57 -7.46 -7.11
N PRO A 135 20.16 -8.59 -7.55
CA PRO A 135 19.72 -9.32 -8.74
C PRO A 135 18.58 -10.33 -8.48
N LEU A 136 18.05 -10.42 -7.26
CA LEU A 136 17.04 -11.43 -6.92
C LEU A 136 15.77 -11.23 -7.76
N ALA A 137 15.32 -12.28 -8.44
CA ALA A 137 14.17 -12.20 -9.36
C ALA A 137 12.82 -12.01 -8.64
N GLY A 138 12.67 -12.58 -7.44
CA GLY A 138 11.45 -12.51 -6.63
C GLY A 138 11.59 -13.35 -5.38
N MET A 139 10.58 -13.33 -4.51
CA MET A 139 10.49 -14.14 -3.29
C MET A 139 9.08 -14.69 -3.10
N SER A 140 8.97 -15.90 -2.54
CA SER A 140 7.72 -16.38 -1.99
C SER A 140 7.47 -15.84 -0.59
N LEU A 141 6.22 -15.81 -0.10
CA LEU A 141 5.95 -15.41 1.29
C LEU A 141 6.65 -16.30 2.32
N PRO A 142 6.77 -17.63 2.16
CA PRO A 142 7.61 -18.43 3.05
C PRO A 142 9.07 -17.97 3.11
N GLN A 143 9.67 -17.57 1.98
CA GLN A 143 11.03 -17.00 1.97
C GLN A 143 11.09 -15.62 2.63
N VAL A 144 10.07 -14.77 2.43
CA VAL A 144 9.96 -13.48 3.12
C VAL A 144 9.88 -13.70 4.64
N ASP A 145 9.04 -14.63 5.09
CA ASP A 145 8.97 -15.02 6.50
C ASP A 145 10.35 -15.47 7.02
N ALA A 146 11.04 -16.35 6.30
CA ALA A 146 12.36 -16.85 6.67
C ALA A 146 13.43 -15.75 6.78
N VAL A 147 13.30 -14.66 6.00
CA VAL A 147 14.18 -13.49 6.10
C VAL A 147 13.85 -12.65 7.34
N PHE A 148 12.57 -12.33 7.56
CA PHE A 148 12.15 -11.35 8.57
C PHE A 148 11.83 -11.95 9.94
N SER A 149 11.40 -13.23 10.02
CA SER A 149 10.97 -13.85 11.26
C SER A 149 11.97 -14.85 11.83
N SER A 150 11.80 -15.14 13.11
CA SER A 150 12.54 -16.17 13.84
C SER A 150 11.74 -17.48 14.00
N THR A 151 10.49 -17.54 13.51
CA THR A 151 9.55 -18.62 13.82
C THR A 151 9.12 -19.48 12.63
N LEU A 152 9.42 -19.08 11.40
CA LEU A 152 9.14 -19.82 10.15
C LEU A 152 7.68 -20.30 10.01
N LYS A 153 6.71 -19.51 10.45
CA LYS A 153 5.30 -19.95 10.48
C LYS A 153 4.65 -20.06 9.10
N CYS A 154 5.24 -19.43 8.07
CA CYS A 154 4.77 -19.60 6.69
C CYS A 154 5.34 -20.84 6.00
N GLY A 155 6.17 -21.64 6.69
CA GLY A 155 6.52 -23.00 6.24
C GLY A 155 7.84 -23.13 5.47
N HIS A 156 8.70 -22.11 5.44
CA HIS A 156 10.07 -22.28 4.90
C HIS A 156 10.89 -23.21 5.80
N ASN A 157 11.86 -23.94 5.21
CA ASN A 157 12.58 -24.99 5.92
C ASN A 157 13.65 -24.47 6.88
N GLU A 158 14.21 -23.28 6.63
CA GLU A 158 15.31 -22.70 7.40
C GLU A 158 15.26 -21.17 7.50
N ILE A 159 15.89 -20.63 8.52
CA ILE A 159 16.08 -19.19 8.66
C ILE A 159 17.06 -18.68 7.58
N VAL A 160 16.66 -17.64 6.86
CA VAL A 160 17.50 -16.99 5.85
C VAL A 160 18.28 -15.85 6.50
N ASN A 161 19.62 -15.95 6.48
CA ASN A 161 20.53 -14.92 6.99
C ASN A 161 21.43 -14.33 5.90
N ASN A 162 21.60 -15.02 4.77
CA ASN A 162 22.39 -14.54 3.65
C ASN A 162 21.67 -14.76 2.32
N TRP A 163 22.08 -14.00 1.31
CA TRP A 163 21.44 -13.99 0.00
C TRP A 163 21.61 -15.30 -0.78
N GLY A 164 22.61 -16.11 -0.43
CA GLY A 164 22.82 -17.43 -1.04
C GLY A 164 21.71 -18.41 -0.72
N GLN A 165 21.09 -18.31 0.47
CA GLN A 165 20.00 -19.18 0.91
C GLN A 165 18.69 -18.94 0.13
N VAL A 166 18.58 -17.82 -0.57
CA VAL A 166 17.47 -17.54 -1.51
C VAL A 166 17.88 -17.65 -2.98
N GLY A 167 19.02 -18.32 -3.26
CA GLY A 167 19.44 -18.69 -4.60
C GLY A 167 20.40 -17.73 -5.29
N LEU A 168 20.89 -16.67 -4.65
CA LEU A 168 21.91 -15.80 -5.23
C LEU A 168 23.28 -16.46 -5.18
N THR A 169 24.06 -16.30 -6.25
CA THR A 169 25.39 -16.90 -6.44
C THR A 169 26.48 -15.84 -6.57
N GLY A 170 27.73 -16.28 -6.71
CA GLY A 170 28.88 -15.41 -6.91
C GLY A 170 29.11 -14.46 -5.74
N PRO A 171 29.32 -13.15 -5.97
CA PRO A 171 29.60 -12.18 -4.92
C PRO A 171 28.47 -12.01 -3.91
N TRP A 172 27.25 -12.42 -4.23
CA TRP A 172 26.08 -12.32 -3.38
C TRP A 172 25.91 -13.50 -2.43
N GLN A 173 26.44 -14.67 -2.75
CA GLN A 173 26.18 -15.93 -2.06
C GLN A 173 26.45 -15.87 -0.56
N ARG A 174 27.50 -15.13 -0.14
CA ARG A 174 27.91 -15.02 1.26
C ARG A 174 27.59 -13.68 1.91
N ARG A 175 26.84 -12.80 1.23
CA ARG A 175 26.44 -11.52 1.79
C ARG A 175 25.30 -11.73 2.78
N ASP A 176 25.46 -11.25 3.98
CA ASP A 176 24.41 -11.24 4.98
C ASP A 176 23.28 -10.31 4.55
N VAL A 177 22.05 -10.71 4.84
CA VAL A 177 20.86 -9.88 4.58
C VAL A 177 20.76 -8.84 5.70
N GLN A 178 20.69 -7.56 5.32
CA GLN A 178 20.45 -6.46 6.25
C GLN A 178 18.96 -6.09 6.21
N ILE A 179 18.27 -6.29 7.34
CA ILE A 179 16.82 -6.25 7.41
C ILE A 179 16.35 -4.93 8.01
N PHE A 180 15.44 -4.24 7.33
CA PHE A 180 14.81 -3.00 7.78
C PHE A 180 13.30 -3.18 7.88
N GLY A 181 12.70 -2.77 8.97
CA GLY A 181 11.27 -2.87 9.21
C GLY A 181 10.74 -1.66 9.97
N ARG A 182 9.50 -1.78 10.43
CA ARG A 182 8.81 -0.76 11.21
C ARG A 182 8.73 -1.21 12.67
N ASN A 183 8.44 -0.28 13.55
CA ASN A 183 8.14 -0.55 14.95
C ASN A 183 6.66 -0.98 15.15
N SER A 184 6.32 -1.45 16.33
CA SER A 184 5.00 -2.01 16.66
C SER A 184 3.83 -0.99 16.65
N VAL A 185 4.09 0.31 16.65
CA VAL A 185 3.07 1.37 16.52
C VAL A 185 2.56 1.45 15.07
N SER A 186 3.38 1.04 14.11
CA SER A 186 3.05 1.03 12.70
C SER A 186 1.97 0.00 12.36
N GLY A 187 0.94 0.43 11.63
CA GLY A 187 -0.02 -0.51 11.03
C GLY A 187 0.61 -1.42 9.99
N THR A 188 1.61 -0.92 9.26
CA THR A 188 2.35 -1.73 8.29
C THR A 188 3.16 -2.84 8.97
N TYR A 189 3.73 -2.61 10.16
CA TYR A 189 4.31 -3.67 10.98
C TYR A 189 3.29 -4.77 11.31
N GLY A 190 2.10 -4.39 11.77
CA GLY A 190 1.05 -5.35 12.12
C GLY A 190 0.56 -6.15 10.91
N TYR A 191 0.23 -5.46 9.82
CA TYR A 191 -0.21 -6.09 8.57
C TYR A 191 0.84 -7.06 8.00
N PHE A 192 2.11 -6.65 7.96
CA PHE A 192 3.20 -7.51 7.47
C PHE A 192 3.40 -8.74 8.37
N LYS A 193 3.32 -8.56 9.70
CA LYS A 193 3.38 -9.67 10.67
C LYS A 193 2.28 -10.70 10.41
N GLU A 194 1.05 -10.25 10.20
CA GLU A 194 -0.10 -11.13 9.97
C GLU A 194 -0.03 -11.85 8.62
N THR A 195 0.27 -11.10 7.56
CA THR A 195 0.15 -11.61 6.19
C THR A 195 1.44 -12.24 5.66
N ALA A 196 2.59 -11.58 5.86
CA ALA A 196 3.86 -12.03 5.30
C ALA A 196 4.63 -12.98 6.24
N LEU A 197 4.38 -12.91 7.56
CA LEU A 197 5.04 -13.75 8.55
C LEU A 197 4.07 -14.77 9.19
N CYS A 198 2.86 -14.92 8.66
CA CYS A 198 1.84 -15.85 9.20
C CYS A 198 1.69 -15.71 10.72
N THR A 199 1.63 -14.47 11.23
CA THR A 199 1.66 -14.13 12.67
C THR A 199 2.94 -14.55 13.41
N GLY A 200 4.03 -14.82 12.68
CA GLY A 200 5.35 -15.13 13.25
C GLY A 200 6.01 -13.94 13.95
N ASP A 201 7.03 -14.21 14.74
CA ASP A 201 7.76 -13.17 15.47
C ASP A 201 8.94 -12.66 14.65
N TYR A 202 9.09 -11.36 14.57
CA TYR A 202 10.24 -10.73 13.91
C TYR A 202 11.55 -11.17 14.55
N LYS A 203 12.62 -11.23 13.75
CA LYS A 203 13.98 -11.38 14.24
C LYS A 203 14.38 -10.13 15.04
N ASN A 204 15.18 -10.34 16.10
CA ASN A 204 15.78 -9.24 16.85
C ASN A 204 16.78 -8.42 16.03
N SER A 205 17.24 -8.95 14.88
CA SER A 205 18.15 -8.26 13.95
C SER A 205 17.44 -7.32 12.98
N VAL A 206 16.11 -7.23 13.01
CA VAL A 206 15.39 -6.24 12.23
C VAL A 206 15.69 -4.83 12.74
N ASN A 207 16.24 -4.00 11.86
CA ASN A 207 16.50 -2.59 12.16
C ASN A 207 15.17 -1.83 12.05
N GLU A 208 14.56 -1.53 13.18
CA GLU A 208 13.30 -0.79 13.23
C GLU A 208 13.48 0.65 12.80
N GLN A 209 12.62 1.11 11.91
CA GLN A 209 12.61 2.46 11.37
C GLN A 209 11.33 3.19 11.81
N PRO A 210 11.43 4.50 12.10
CA PRO A 210 10.28 5.28 12.58
C PRO A 210 9.20 5.50 11.52
N GLY A 211 9.57 5.49 10.23
CA GLY A 211 8.66 5.81 9.14
C GLY A 211 8.90 5.00 7.87
N SER A 212 7.94 5.06 6.95
CA SER A 212 7.98 4.39 5.65
C SER A 212 9.15 4.91 4.79
N ALA A 213 9.34 6.22 4.75
CA ALA A 213 10.45 6.85 4.03
C ALA A 213 11.82 6.41 4.56
N SER A 214 11.97 6.26 5.89
CA SER A 214 13.25 5.84 6.47
C SER A 214 13.58 4.37 6.20
N VAL A 215 12.59 3.48 6.07
CA VAL A 215 12.83 2.12 5.57
C VAL A 215 13.42 2.16 4.17
N VAL A 216 12.77 2.86 3.24
CA VAL A 216 13.23 2.97 1.84
C VAL A 216 14.61 3.60 1.76
N GLN A 217 14.86 4.67 2.53
CA GLN A 217 16.17 5.32 2.62
C GLN A 217 17.26 4.34 3.11
N SER A 218 16.97 3.54 4.13
CA SER A 218 17.92 2.56 4.66
C SER A 218 18.24 1.46 3.65
N VAL A 219 17.23 0.95 2.93
CA VAL A 219 17.44 -0.02 1.85
C VAL A 219 18.23 0.60 0.69
N SER A 220 17.96 1.86 0.34
CA SER A 220 18.64 2.56 -0.76
C SER A 220 20.15 2.78 -0.53
N THR A 221 20.58 2.80 0.72
CA THR A 221 22.00 2.99 1.11
C THR A 221 22.70 1.69 1.48
N SER A 222 21.97 0.58 1.53
CA SER A 222 22.49 -0.75 1.89
C SER A 222 22.38 -1.71 0.71
N VAL A 223 23.49 -2.04 0.06
CA VAL A 223 23.48 -2.94 -1.12
C VAL A 223 22.84 -4.29 -0.80
N ASN A 224 23.04 -4.85 0.39
CA ASN A 224 22.45 -6.09 0.89
C ASN A 224 21.17 -5.87 1.73
N GLY A 225 20.59 -4.68 1.63
CA GLY A 225 19.38 -4.32 2.34
C GLY A 225 18.11 -4.93 1.76
N ILE A 226 17.18 -5.28 2.64
CA ILE A 226 15.79 -5.61 2.37
C ILE A 226 14.90 -4.93 3.39
N GLY A 227 13.73 -4.48 2.98
CA GLY A 227 12.76 -3.86 3.88
C GLY A 227 11.37 -3.83 3.28
N TYR A 228 10.35 -3.52 4.07
CA TYR A 228 8.98 -3.39 3.57
C TYR A 228 8.44 -1.98 3.82
N SER A 229 7.74 -1.46 2.83
CA SER A 229 7.12 -0.12 2.89
C SER A 229 6.00 -0.02 1.86
N GLY A 230 5.11 0.97 2.03
CA GLY A 230 4.07 1.28 1.05
C GLY A 230 4.66 1.60 -0.32
N LEU A 231 3.96 1.17 -1.37
CA LEU A 231 4.41 1.34 -2.77
C LEU A 231 4.65 2.82 -3.11
N GLY A 232 3.88 3.75 -2.54
CA GLY A 232 4.02 5.19 -2.74
C GLY A 232 5.37 5.78 -2.31
N TYR A 233 6.16 5.05 -1.51
CA TYR A 233 7.51 5.48 -1.09
C TYR A 233 8.63 5.01 -2.02
N THR A 234 8.31 4.40 -3.16
CA THR A 234 9.30 3.92 -4.14
C THR A 234 10.21 5.05 -4.62
N THR A 235 11.52 4.78 -4.64
CA THR A 235 12.54 5.66 -5.20
C THR A 235 13.35 4.94 -6.28
N SER A 236 14.11 5.67 -7.08
CA SER A 236 14.99 5.09 -8.11
C SER A 236 16.15 4.25 -7.57
N SER A 237 16.42 4.31 -6.27
CA SER A 237 17.52 3.58 -5.62
C SER A 237 17.10 2.23 -5.03
N VAL A 238 15.81 1.90 -5.06
CA VAL A 238 15.24 0.63 -4.61
C VAL A 238 14.38 0.02 -5.70
N ARG A 239 14.12 -1.27 -5.59
CA ARG A 239 13.12 -1.95 -6.41
C ARG A 239 12.24 -2.85 -5.56
N ALA A 240 10.96 -2.91 -5.88
CA ALA A 240 10.04 -3.87 -5.31
C ALA A 240 10.31 -5.26 -5.88
N LEU A 241 10.38 -6.27 -5.01
CA LEU A 241 10.47 -7.66 -5.44
C LEU A 241 9.10 -8.16 -5.91
N PRO A 242 9.02 -8.85 -7.05
CA PRO A 242 7.87 -9.68 -7.36
C PRO A 242 7.68 -10.75 -6.29
N LEU A 243 6.44 -11.01 -5.87
CA LEU A 243 6.13 -11.95 -4.80
C LEU A 243 5.22 -13.09 -5.28
N ALA A 244 5.46 -14.29 -4.73
CA ALA A 244 4.58 -15.44 -4.85
C ALA A 244 3.96 -15.77 -3.49
N LYS A 245 2.73 -16.29 -3.48
CA LYS A 245 2.07 -16.75 -2.25
C LYS A 245 2.77 -17.95 -1.62
N GLU A 246 3.24 -18.86 -2.45
CA GLU A 246 3.80 -20.17 -2.07
C GLU A 246 5.14 -20.39 -2.75
N GLU A 247 5.96 -21.29 -2.20
CA GLU A 247 7.21 -21.70 -2.84
C GLU A 247 6.91 -22.42 -4.17
N GLY A 248 7.67 -22.05 -5.21
CA GLY A 248 7.46 -22.56 -6.57
C GLY A 248 6.24 -21.95 -7.27
N GLY A 249 5.52 -21.03 -6.63
CA GLY A 249 4.42 -20.28 -7.21
C GLY A 249 4.88 -19.21 -8.21
N GLU A 250 3.92 -18.66 -8.94
CA GLU A 250 4.16 -17.55 -9.87
C GLU A 250 4.44 -16.25 -9.12
N TYR A 251 5.46 -15.52 -9.59
CA TYR A 251 5.82 -14.21 -9.06
C TYR A 251 5.00 -13.10 -9.71
N TYR A 252 4.35 -12.29 -8.91
CA TYR A 252 3.58 -11.13 -9.33
C TYR A 252 4.23 -9.84 -8.87
N GLU A 253 4.36 -8.88 -9.79
CA GLU A 253 4.85 -7.55 -9.49
C GLU A 253 3.81 -6.74 -8.70
N ALA A 254 4.29 -5.77 -7.90
CA ALA A 254 3.48 -4.84 -7.13
C ALA A 254 2.83 -3.79 -8.06
N THR A 255 1.90 -4.22 -8.92
CA THR A 255 1.16 -3.38 -9.87
C THR A 255 -0.30 -3.22 -9.45
N ALA A 256 -0.96 -2.19 -9.99
CA ALA A 256 -2.39 -1.99 -9.76
C ALA A 256 -3.22 -3.19 -10.23
N GLU A 257 -2.92 -3.75 -11.40
CA GLU A 257 -3.60 -4.92 -11.95
C GLU A 257 -3.51 -6.12 -11.00
N ASN A 258 -2.29 -6.46 -10.56
CA ASN A 258 -2.06 -7.60 -9.68
C ASN A 258 -2.62 -7.39 -8.26
N ALA A 259 -2.63 -6.15 -7.77
CA ALA A 259 -3.22 -5.82 -6.48
C ALA A 259 -4.76 -5.92 -6.51
N ILE A 260 -5.40 -5.35 -7.53
CA ILE A 260 -6.87 -5.34 -7.68
C ILE A 260 -7.41 -6.75 -7.99
N SER A 261 -6.69 -7.54 -8.79
CA SER A 261 -7.07 -8.93 -9.09
C SER A 261 -6.78 -9.92 -7.95
N GLY A 262 -6.04 -9.49 -6.91
CA GLY A 262 -5.66 -10.34 -5.77
C GLY A 262 -4.54 -11.35 -6.07
N HIS A 263 -3.83 -11.19 -7.18
CA HIS A 263 -2.63 -11.99 -7.50
C HIS A 263 -1.45 -11.58 -6.63
N TYR A 264 -1.23 -10.27 -6.44
CA TYR A 264 -0.17 -9.77 -5.56
C TYR A 264 -0.53 -10.03 -4.09
N PRO A 265 0.27 -10.79 -3.33
CA PRO A 265 -0.15 -11.32 -2.04
C PRO A 265 -0.20 -10.30 -0.89
N LEU A 266 0.46 -9.15 -1.02
CA LEU A 266 0.50 -8.10 -0.01
C LEU A 266 -0.31 -6.85 -0.39
N ALA A 267 -1.39 -7.02 -1.15
CA ALA A 267 -2.33 -5.95 -1.44
C ALA A 267 -3.27 -5.70 -0.26
N ARG A 268 -3.51 -4.41 0.08
CA ARG A 268 -4.38 -4.00 1.19
C ARG A 268 -5.09 -2.70 0.89
N PHE A 269 -6.21 -2.45 1.54
CA PHE A 269 -6.79 -1.11 1.61
C PHE A 269 -6.01 -0.24 2.60
N LEU A 270 -5.85 1.04 2.23
CA LEU A 270 -5.56 2.11 3.17
C LEU A 270 -6.90 2.70 3.62
N LEU A 271 -7.05 2.89 4.92
CA LEU A 271 -8.33 3.19 5.54
C LEU A 271 -8.27 4.54 6.26
N VAL A 272 -9.39 5.24 6.29
CA VAL A 272 -9.63 6.35 7.21
C VAL A 272 -10.81 5.99 8.09
N TYR A 273 -10.57 5.91 9.39
CA TYR A 273 -11.62 5.69 10.38
C TYR A 273 -12.21 7.03 10.84
N VAL A 274 -13.52 7.03 11.03
CA VAL A 274 -14.28 8.18 11.53
C VAL A 274 -15.27 7.77 12.60
N ASN A 275 -15.58 8.71 13.48
CA ASN A 275 -16.68 8.58 14.44
C ASN A 275 -17.99 9.01 13.77
N LYS A 276 -18.67 8.05 13.15
CA LYS A 276 -19.94 8.24 12.45
C LYS A 276 -21.07 7.62 13.25
N GLU A 277 -21.84 8.47 13.95
CA GLU A 277 -23.03 8.01 14.66
C GLU A 277 -24.08 7.46 13.69
N PRO A 278 -24.71 6.29 13.98
CA PRO A 278 -25.76 5.73 13.14
C PRO A 278 -26.91 6.75 12.92
N ASN A 279 -27.42 6.80 11.69
CA ASN A 279 -28.53 7.68 11.28
C ASN A 279 -28.27 9.19 11.40
N LYS A 280 -27.04 9.62 11.74
CA LYS A 280 -26.65 11.03 11.68
C LYS A 280 -25.60 11.25 10.59
N PRO A 281 -25.63 12.37 9.85
CA PRO A 281 -24.56 12.70 8.90
C PRO A 281 -23.27 13.02 9.66
N LEU A 282 -22.13 12.85 8.99
CA LEU A 282 -20.87 13.42 9.49
C LEU A 282 -20.97 14.95 9.56
N ALA A 283 -20.17 15.56 10.43
CA ALA A 283 -20.02 17.01 10.45
C ALA A 283 -19.64 17.54 9.04
N PRO A 284 -20.10 18.74 8.65
CA PRO A 284 -19.91 19.25 7.30
C PRO A 284 -18.46 19.20 6.81
N LEU A 285 -17.50 19.56 7.67
CA LEU A 285 -16.09 19.60 7.36
C LEU A 285 -15.54 18.18 7.06
N GLU A 286 -15.82 17.22 7.93
CA GLU A 286 -15.39 15.82 7.77
C GLU A 286 -16.04 15.18 6.53
N ARG A 287 -17.32 15.41 6.35
CA ARG A 287 -18.08 14.90 5.20
C ARG A 287 -17.51 15.40 3.87
N GLU A 288 -17.25 16.70 3.76
CA GLU A 288 -16.74 17.30 2.53
C GLU A 288 -15.28 16.88 2.27
N PHE A 289 -14.46 16.70 3.30
CA PHE A 289 -13.11 16.17 3.14
C PHE A 289 -13.16 14.72 2.57
N ILE A 290 -14.00 13.86 3.13
CA ILE A 290 -14.15 12.48 2.61
C ILE A 290 -14.69 12.47 1.19
N LYS A 291 -15.66 13.34 0.86
CA LYS A 291 -16.15 13.48 -0.53
C LYS A 291 -15.04 13.88 -1.49
N LEU A 292 -14.15 14.81 -1.09
CA LEU A 292 -12.99 15.15 -1.91
C LEU A 292 -12.07 13.95 -2.07
N VAL A 293 -11.72 13.25 -1.00
CA VAL A 293 -10.85 12.08 -1.03
C VAL A 293 -11.37 11.00 -1.97
N LEU A 294 -12.68 10.72 -1.94
CA LEU A 294 -13.33 9.70 -2.76
C LEU A 294 -13.73 10.17 -4.17
N SER A 295 -13.53 11.46 -4.48
CA SER A 295 -13.78 12.00 -5.81
C SER A 295 -12.64 11.69 -6.78
N LYS A 296 -12.89 11.95 -8.07
CA LYS A 296 -11.86 11.84 -9.10
C LYS A 296 -10.60 12.67 -8.75
N ALA A 297 -10.79 13.92 -8.30
CA ALA A 297 -9.68 14.77 -7.87
C ALA A 297 -8.87 14.18 -6.70
N GLY A 298 -9.56 13.61 -5.70
CA GLY A 298 -8.90 12.94 -4.57
C GLY A 298 -8.19 11.65 -4.97
N GLN A 299 -8.73 10.88 -5.91
CA GLN A 299 -8.09 9.67 -6.42
C GLN A 299 -6.96 9.97 -7.41
N ASP A 300 -6.97 11.12 -8.11
CA ASP A 300 -5.82 11.63 -8.84
C ASP A 300 -4.63 11.92 -7.90
N VAL A 301 -4.89 12.38 -6.68
CA VAL A 301 -3.85 12.53 -5.64
C VAL A 301 -3.26 11.17 -5.27
N VAL A 302 -4.10 10.14 -5.09
CA VAL A 302 -3.64 8.77 -4.79
C VAL A 302 -2.67 8.27 -5.87
N LEU A 303 -3.05 8.44 -7.13
CA LEU A 303 -2.21 8.04 -8.27
C LEU A 303 -0.87 8.80 -8.31
N LYS A 304 -0.90 10.11 -8.06
CA LYS A 304 0.31 10.95 -8.05
C LYS A 304 1.26 10.61 -6.91
N ASP A 305 0.73 10.19 -5.77
CA ASP A 305 1.54 9.73 -4.62
C ASP A 305 2.06 8.28 -4.79
N GLY A 306 1.75 7.62 -5.91
CA GLY A 306 2.26 6.29 -6.26
C GLY A 306 1.47 5.13 -5.64
N TYR A 307 0.32 5.40 -5.02
CA TYR A 307 -0.63 4.38 -4.61
C TYR A 307 -1.63 4.07 -5.71
N ILE A 308 -2.50 3.11 -5.45
CA ILE A 308 -3.47 2.62 -6.43
C ILE A 308 -4.84 3.24 -6.11
N PRO A 309 -5.43 4.01 -7.05
CA PRO A 309 -6.77 4.56 -6.88
C PRO A 309 -7.82 3.48 -6.64
N LEU A 310 -8.86 3.83 -5.89
CA LEU A 310 -10.01 2.95 -5.71
C LEU A 310 -10.77 2.78 -7.02
N PRO A 311 -11.20 1.56 -7.35
CA PRO A 311 -12.20 1.34 -8.39
C PRO A 311 -13.52 2.01 -8.02
N ALA A 312 -14.25 2.54 -8.99
CA ALA A 312 -15.52 3.23 -8.77
C ALA A 312 -16.62 2.34 -8.12
N ARG A 313 -16.43 1.02 -8.12
CA ARG A 313 -17.32 0.04 -7.46
C ARG A 313 -17.07 -0.16 -5.97
N VAL A 314 -15.98 0.35 -5.41
CA VAL A 314 -15.64 0.32 -3.98
C VAL A 314 -16.27 1.50 -3.28
#